data_62f19848b0691f9357d698bde60bd810
#
_entry.id   62f19848b0691f9357d698bde60bd810
#
_cell.length_a   1.000
_cell.length_b   1.000
_cell.length_c   1.000
_cell.angle_alpha   90.00
_cell.angle_beta   90.00
_cell.angle_gamma   90.00
#
_symmetry.space_group_name_H-M   'P 1'
#
loop_
_entity.id
_entity.type
_entity.pdbx_description
1 polymer ?
#
loop_
_entity_poly.entity_id
_entity_poly.type
_entity_poly.pdbx_seq_one_letter_code
_entity_poly.pdbx_strand_id
1 'polypeptide(L)'
;GKEQRIQMWLDDQDKNQDGKVSPDEAIRQMKANFSNLDRNQDGFIDRAELAQLVDRLAGNRNRSEGNSPPSGQRNQIDNRQNAGSRPVSDAVQLIESIPYADTDNRRQTLDLMLPKVHRSKALPVVVFIHGGGWRNGNKERGRDRLEPFVASGNYAGVTVGYRLSGESQWPAQIHDCKAAIRWIRANAERHNLNADRIGVWGTSAGGHLVAMLGTSGDVESMDGSLGANTQYSSRVACVADFYGPTNFLTMNATAVEVARLDHDAHDSPESLLIGGPIQENPEKVAAANPITYVSTDDPAFLIVHGTMDPSVSFNQSELLYESLEDNGVSKTLITVEGGGHGRGFPPKTGQVLEAFFDHHLRGIETTWADQTIQAVSWELRR
;
A
#
# COMPACT_ATOMS: atom_id res chain seq x y z
N GLY A 1 -9.47 -17.35 30.05
CA GLY A 1 -9.08 -16.32 31.03
C GLY A 1 -7.58 -16.06 31.04
N LYS A 2 -7.06 -15.18 31.94
CA LYS A 2 -5.64 -14.82 32.06
C LYS A 2 -4.75 -16.05 32.24
N GLU A 3 -5.10 -16.93 33.15
CA GLU A 3 -4.37 -18.15 33.47
C GLU A 3 -4.28 -19.11 32.28
N GLN A 4 -5.33 -19.23 31.49
CA GLN A 4 -5.34 -20.05 30.27
C GLN A 4 -4.38 -19.52 29.21
N ARG A 5 -4.20 -18.19 29.09
CA ARG A 5 -3.24 -17.60 28.16
C ARG A 5 -1.81 -17.81 28.61
N ILE A 6 -1.53 -17.64 29.91
CA ILE A 6 -0.21 -17.89 30.47
C ILE A 6 0.18 -19.36 30.25
N GLN A 7 -0.75 -20.29 30.54
CA GLN A 7 -0.52 -21.72 30.34
C GLN A 7 -0.28 -22.05 28.88
N MET A 8 -1.08 -21.50 27.97
CA MET A 8 -0.89 -21.70 26.52
C MET A 8 0.47 -21.20 26.02
N TRP A 9 1.00 -20.10 26.61
CA TRP A 9 2.31 -19.59 26.27
C TRP A 9 3.45 -20.45 26.80
N LEU A 10 3.31 -21.02 28.03
CA LEU A 10 4.25 -21.97 28.56
C LEU A 10 4.22 -23.28 27.77
N ASP A 11 3.03 -23.81 27.47
CA ASP A 11 2.88 -25.05 26.69
C ASP A 11 3.53 -24.94 25.28
N ASP A 12 3.56 -23.75 24.70
CA ASP A 12 4.13 -23.49 23.37
C ASP A 12 5.65 -23.31 23.39
N GLN A 13 6.22 -22.74 24.47
CA GLN A 13 7.62 -22.29 24.46
C GLN A 13 8.52 -22.93 25.51
N ASP A 14 8.00 -23.36 26.63
CA ASP A 14 8.74 -24.07 27.67
C ASP A 14 8.93 -25.54 27.25
N LYS A 15 9.98 -25.79 26.45
CA LYS A 15 10.24 -27.13 25.86
C LYS A 15 10.74 -28.15 26.88
N ASN A 16 11.40 -27.67 27.91
CA ASN A 16 11.96 -28.53 28.98
C ASN A 16 10.99 -28.76 30.13
N GLN A 17 9.82 -28.07 30.13
CA GLN A 17 8.73 -28.15 31.12
C GLN A 17 9.16 -27.79 32.54
N ASP A 18 10.08 -26.82 32.68
CA ASP A 18 10.55 -26.35 33.98
C ASP A 18 9.74 -25.16 34.55
N GLY A 19 8.71 -24.72 33.82
CA GLY A 19 7.80 -23.64 34.17
C GLY A 19 8.32 -22.25 33.83
N LYS A 20 9.39 -22.14 33.04
CA LYS A 20 10.05 -20.92 32.60
C LYS A 20 10.41 -21.01 31.14
N VAL A 21 10.67 -19.86 30.50
CA VAL A 21 11.13 -19.78 29.13
C VAL A 21 12.54 -19.18 29.10
N SER A 22 13.51 -19.95 28.67
CA SER A 22 14.90 -19.52 28.46
C SER A 22 15.06 -18.76 27.13
N PRO A 23 16.15 -18.00 26.89
CA PRO A 23 16.43 -17.34 25.63
C PRO A 23 16.49 -18.29 24.44
N ASP A 24 16.86 -19.56 24.67
CA ASP A 24 16.97 -20.56 23.62
C ASP A 24 15.62 -21.20 23.25
N GLU A 25 14.68 -21.22 24.20
CA GLU A 25 13.32 -21.70 24.00
C GLU A 25 12.41 -20.63 23.43
N ALA A 26 12.70 -19.38 23.69
CA ALA A 26 11.89 -18.24 23.24
C ALA A 26 11.81 -18.17 21.71
N ILE A 27 10.57 -18.10 21.18
CA ILE A 27 10.35 -17.83 19.75
C ILE A 27 10.90 -16.45 19.36
N ARG A 28 11.15 -16.25 18.05
CA ARG A 28 11.79 -15.02 17.50
C ARG A 28 11.27 -13.71 18.10
N GLN A 29 9.97 -13.59 18.30
CA GLN A 29 9.33 -12.37 18.78
C GLN A 29 9.58 -12.13 20.28
N MET A 30 9.64 -13.18 21.07
CA MET A 30 9.96 -13.14 22.50
C MET A 30 11.47 -12.98 22.69
N LYS A 31 12.28 -13.65 21.88
CA LYS A 31 13.74 -13.54 21.87
C LYS A 31 14.22 -12.10 21.61
N ALA A 32 13.57 -11.39 20.68
CA ALA A 32 13.88 -9.98 20.35
C ALA A 32 13.55 -9.00 21.49
N ASN A 33 12.66 -9.37 22.41
CA ASN A 33 12.24 -8.55 23.54
C ASN A 33 12.56 -9.20 24.90
N PHE A 34 13.40 -10.24 24.92
CA PHE A 34 13.65 -11.06 26.09
C PHE A 34 14.07 -10.23 27.30
N SER A 35 15.05 -9.34 27.15
CA SER A 35 15.55 -8.45 28.22
C SER A 35 14.50 -7.44 28.75
N ASN A 36 13.44 -7.17 28.00
CA ASN A 36 12.32 -6.33 28.44
C ASN A 36 11.21 -7.13 29.14
N LEU A 37 11.21 -8.44 28.96
CA LEU A 37 10.26 -9.39 29.54
C LEU A 37 10.83 -10.02 30.81
N ASP A 38 12.11 -10.40 30.80
CA ASP A 38 12.92 -10.79 31.94
C ASP A 38 13.25 -9.55 32.81
N ARG A 39 12.32 -9.21 33.69
CA ARG A 39 12.41 -7.99 34.50
C ARG A 39 13.28 -8.12 35.73
N ASN A 40 13.31 -9.32 36.29
CA ASN A 40 14.13 -9.63 37.46
C ASN A 40 15.58 -9.94 37.06
N GLN A 41 15.85 -10.03 35.73
CA GLN A 41 17.17 -10.29 35.14
C GLN A 41 17.78 -11.62 35.59
N ASP A 42 16.94 -12.64 35.83
CA ASP A 42 17.40 -13.97 36.21
C ASP A 42 17.74 -14.87 35.01
N GLY A 43 17.56 -14.36 33.80
CA GLY A 43 17.85 -15.07 32.55
C GLY A 43 16.71 -15.92 32.02
N PHE A 44 15.54 -15.85 32.64
CA PHE A 44 14.34 -16.59 32.27
C PHE A 44 13.11 -15.67 32.22
N ILE A 45 12.09 -16.06 31.51
CA ILE A 45 10.75 -15.44 31.58
C ILE A 45 9.85 -16.41 32.33
N ASP A 46 9.48 -16.06 33.54
CA ASP A 46 8.66 -16.88 34.40
C ASP A 46 7.16 -16.57 34.28
N ARG A 47 6.35 -17.34 34.99
CA ARG A 47 4.89 -17.19 35.02
C ARG A 47 4.43 -15.82 35.51
N ALA A 48 5.18 -15.19 36.46
CA ALA A 48 4.83 -13.87 36.99
C ALA A 48 5.09 -12.77 35.99
N GLU A 49 6.13 -12.89 35.18
CA GLU A 49 6.48 -11.97 34.13
C GLU A 49 5.55 -12.09 32.92
N LEU A 50 5.15 -13.33 32.57
CA LEU A 50 4.10 -13.59 31.59
C LEU A 50 2.75 -13.02 32.06
N ALA A 51 2.44 -13.11 33.35
CA ALA A 51 1.20 -12.53 33.91
C ALA A 51 1.17 -11.00 33.76
N GLN A 52 2.31 -10.32 33.96
CA GLN A 52 2.41 -8.87 33.76
C GLN A 52 2.32 -8.48 32.27
N LEU A 53 2.83 -9.32 31.37
CA LEU A 53 2.67 -9.12 29.92
C LEU A 53 1.20 -9.22 29.52
N VAL A 54 0.49 -10.25 29.98
CA VAL A 54 -0.95 -10.46 29.73
C VAL A 54 -1.77 -9.31 30.29
N ASP A 55 -1.44 -8.78 31.48
CA ASP A 55 -2.12 -7.61 32.05
C ASP A 55 -1.90 -6.34 31.25
N ARG A 56 -0.70 -6.12 30.72
CA ARG A 56 -0.41 -4.99 29.81
C ARG A 56 -1.20 -5.07 28.52
N LEU A 57 -1.28 -6.26 27.94
CA LEU A 57 -2.07 -6.52 26.73
C LEU A 57 -3.57 -6.37 26.98
N ALA A 58 -4.04 -6.77 28.17
CA ALA A 58 -5.43 -6.60 28.59
C ALA A 58 -5.75 -5.14 28.98
N GLY A 59 -4.82 -4.44 29.64
CA GLY A 59 -4.97 -3.02 30.02
C GLY A 59 -5.04 -2.08 28.83
N ASN A 60 -4.37 -2.43 27.73
CA ASN A 60 -4.53 -1.74 26.44
C ASN A 60 -5.90 -1.98 25.78
N ARG A 61 -6.55 -3.13 26.02
CA ARG A 61 -7.91 -3.42 25.56
C ARG A 61 -8.97 -2.70 26.40
N ASN A 62 -8.83 -2.63 27.70
CA ASN A 62 -9.76 -1.92 28.59
C ASN A 62 -9.70 -0.38 28.46
N ARG A 63 -8.62 0.18 27.89
CA ARG A 63 -8.59 1.60 27.50
C ARG A 63 -9.39 1.89 26.22
N SER A 64 -9.72 0.88 25.42
CA SER A 64 -10.57 1.03 24.24
C SER A 64 -12.07 0.82 24.49
N GLU A 65 -12.46 0.18 25.61
CA GLU A 65 -13.86 -0.13 25.90
C GLU A 65 -14.52 0.68 27.04
N GLY A 66 -13.76 1.47 27.79
CA GLY A 66 -14.24 2.16 28.98
C GLY A 66 -14.01 3.66 28.99
N ASN A 67 -14.45 4.39 28.00
CA ASN A 67 -14.84 5.82 28.06
C ASN A 67 -15.25 6.28 26.67
N SER A 68 -16.53 6.20 26.34
CA SER A 68 -17.08 7.01 25.26
C SER A 68 -17.17 8.45 25.80
N PRO A 69 -16.37 9.40 25.28
CA PRO A 69 -16.50 10.79 25.67
C PRO A 69 -17.83 11.35 25.16
N PRO A 70 -18.45 12.33 25.86
CA PRO A 70 -19.67 12.97 25.40
C PRO A 70 -19.44 13.57 24.00
N SER A 71 -20.50 13.66 23.21
CA SER A 71 -20.57 13.96 21.77
C SER A 71 -19.82 15.21 21.25
N GLY A 72 -19.14 15.97 22.11
CA GLY A 72 -18.31 17.12 21.74
C GLY A 72 -16.84 16.85 21.49
N GLN A 73 -16.30 15.65 21.81
CA GLN A 73 -14.87 15.34 21.67
C GLN A 73 -14.53 14.43 20.48
N ARG A 74 -15.52 14.00 19.69
CA ARG A 74 -15.26 13.21 18.46
C ARG A 74 -14.43 13.97 17.41
N ASN A 75 -14.49 15.30 17.40
CA ASN A 75 -13.70 16.10 16.46
C ASN A 75 -12.21 16.21 16.76
N GLN A 76 -11.72 15.76 17.93
CA GLN A 76 -10.28 15.85 18.26
C GLN A 76 -9.49 14.59 17.90
N ILE A 77 -10.13 13.44 17.73
CA ILE A 77 -9.44 12.19 17.34
C ILE A 77 -9.24 12.17 15.82
N ASP A 78 -10.19 12.68 15.05
CA ASP A 78 -10.06 12.84 13.59
C ASP A 78 -8.97 13.87 13.21
N ASN A 79 -8.73 14.89 14.06
CA ASN A 79 -7.68 15.88 13.82
C ASN A 79 -6.24 15.34 14.02
N ARG A 80 -6.04 14.21 14.71
CA ARG A 80 -4.71 13.59 14.83
C ARG A 80 -4.34 12.72 13.64
N GLN A 81 -5.30 12.26 12.86
CA GLN A 81 -5.04 11.57 11.58
C GLN A 81 -4.77 12.57 10.43
N ASN A 82 -5.24 13.81 10.57
CA ASN A 82 -4.95 14.92 9.65
C ASN A 82 -3.72 15.76 10.05
N ALA A 83 -3.05 15.43 11.14
CA ALA A 83 -1.83 16.12 11.55
C ALA A 83 -0.67 15.67 10.64
N GLY A 84 -0.52 16.34 9.48
CA GLY A 84 0.70 16.22 8.74
C GLY A 84 0.71 16.31 7.22
N SER A 85 -0.34 16.72 6.53
CA SER A 85 -0.13 17.14 5.14
C SER A 85 0.43 18.59 5.15
N ARG A 86 1.65 18.73 4.68
CA ARG A 86 2.26 20.02 4.39
C ARG A 86 1.32 20.80 3.45
N PRO A 87 1.10 22.10 3.65
CA PRO A 87 0.39 22.91 2.67
C PRO A 87 1.04 22.76 1.30
N VAL A 88 0.25 22.51 0.27
CA VAL A 88 0.75 22.49 -1.11
C VAL A 88 1.30 23.87 -1.49
N SER A 89 2.26 23.93 -2.40
CA SER A 89 2.88 25.17 -2.83
C SER A 89 1.88 26.13 -3.48
N ASP A 90 2.22 27.42 -3.49
CA ASP A 90 1.41 28.45 -4.12
C ASP A 90 1.22 28.24 -5.64
N ALA A 91 2.00 27.37 -6.27
CA ALA A 91 1.86 27.03 -7.67
C ALA A 91 0.72 26.04 -7.96
N VAL A 92 0.14 25.42 -6.90
CA VAL A 92 -0.85 24.35 -7.02
C VAL A 92 -2.19 24.83 -6.43
N GLN A 93 -3.27 24.59 -7.18
CA GLN A 93 -4.64 24.66 -6.68
C GLN A 93 -5.05 23.26 -6.23
N LEU A 94 -5.48 23.14 -4.98
CA LEU A 94 -5.98 21.89 -4.39
C LEU A 94 -7.50 21.97 -4.26
N ILE A 95 -8.20 20.94 -4.74
CA ILE A 95 -9.64 20.72 -4.54
C ILE A 95 -9.78 19.42 -3.77
N GLU A 96 -10.20 19.51 -2.53
CA GLU A 96 -10.17 18.40 -1.57
C GLU A 96 -11.48 17.63 -1.50
N SER A 97 -11.35 16.36 -1.19
CA SER A 97 -12.46 15.47 -0.76
C SER A 97 -13.64 15.45 -1.73
N ILE A 98 -13.32 15.36 -3.03
CA ILE A 98 -14.33 15.22 -4.07
C ILE A 98 -14.87 13.78 -4.03
N PRO A 99 -16.18 13.54 -3.82
CA PRO A 99 -16.75 12.21 -3.84
C PRO A 99 -16.77 11.65 -5.27
N TYR A 100 -16.38 10.39 -5.44
CA TYR A 100 -16.39 9.70 -6.74
C TYR A 100 -17.39 8.54 -6.80
N ALA A 101 -18.06 8.23 -5.70
CA ALA A 101 -18.82 6.98 -5.52
C ALA A 101 -20.30 7.17 -5.11
N ASP A 102 -20.78 8.41 -5.05
CA ASP A 102 -22.14 8.74 -4.61
C ASP A 102 -22.54 8.13 -3.25
N THR A 103 -21.58 8.10 -2.31
CA THR A 103 -21.74 7.59 -0.94
C THR A 103 -21.29 8.64 0.07
N ASP A 104 -21.71 8.48 1.33
CA ASP A 104 -21.24 9.31 2.45
C ASP A 104 -19.89 8.84 3.03
N ASN A 105 -19.25 7.84 2.42
CA ASN A 105 -17.99 7.32 2.91
C ASN A 105 -16.83 8.28 2.59
N ARG A 106 -16.24 8.84 3.63
CA ARG A 106 -15.13 9.80 3.53
C ARG A 106 -13.88 9.24 2.84
N ARG A 107 -13.72 7.91 2.80
CA ARG A 107 -12.61 7.27 2.09
C ARG A 107 -12.85 7.17 0.59
N GLN A 108 -14.11 7.21 0.17
CA GLN A 108 -14.48 7.19 -1.25
C GLN A 108 -14.46 8.61 -1.85
N THR A 109 -13.39 9.34 -1.57
CA THR A 109 -13.12 10.68 -2.08
C THR A 109 -11.73 10.77 -2.68
N LEU A 110 -11.55 11.68 -3.62
CA LEU A 110 -10.26 12.03 -4.19
C LEU A 110 -9.92 13.50 -3.93
N ASP A 111 -8.64 13.85 -4.02
CA ASP A 111 -8.20 15.24 -4.10
C ASP A 111 -7.66 15.50 -5.49
N LEU A 112 -8.08 16.62 -6.09
CA LEU A 112 -7.62 17.05 -7.40
C LEU A 112 -6.66 18.24 -7.22
N MET A 113 -5.47 18.11 -7.81
CA MET A 113 -4.40 19.10 -7.79
C MET A 113 -4.20 19.64 -9.21
N LEU A 114 -4.36 20.93 -9.40
CA LEU A 114 -4.20 21.59 -10.69
C LEU A 114 -3.10 22.65 -10.61
N PRO A 115 -2.31 22.86 -11.67
CA PRO A 115 -1.38 23.97 -11.70
C PRO A 115 -2.16 25.29 -11.79
N LYS A 116 -1.74 26.30 -11.01
CA LYS A 116 -2.36 27.64 -11.11
C LYS A 116 -2.04 28.38 -12.41
N VAL A 117 -1.00 27.95 -13.10
CA VAL A 117 -0.69 28.49 -14.42
C VAL A 117 -1.68 27.92 -15.43
N HIS A 118 -2.51 28.78 -15.97
CA HIS A 118 -3.53 28.37 -16.95
C HIS A 118 -2.87 27.86 -18.23
N ARG A 119 -3.27 26.68 -18.67
CA ARG A 119 -2.85 26.05 -19.94
C ARG A 119 -4.06 25.87 -20.85
N SER A 120 -3.89 26.24 -22.11
CA SER A 120 -4.94 26.03 -23.13
C SER A 120 -5.13 24.58 -23.51
N LYS A 121 -4.09 23.74 -23.36
CA LYS A 121 -4.12 22.31 -23.65
C LYS A 121 -4.55 21.51 -22.43
N ALA A 122 -5.44 20.54 -22.62
CA ALA A 122 -5.84 19.61 -21.57
C ALA A 122 -4.64 18.86 -20.97
N LEU A 123 -4.60 18.75 -19.65
CA LEU A 123 -3.48 18.19 -18.89
C LEU A 123 -3.58 16.67 -18.78
N PRO A 124 -2.50 15.92 -19.01
CA PRO A 124 -2.42 14.53 -18.58
C PRO A 124 -2.52 14.44 -17.06
N VAL A 125 -3.00 13.30 -16.56
CA VAL A 125 -3.28 13.09 -15.15
C VAL A 125 -2.35 12.03 -14.57
N VAL A 126 -1.67 12.34 -13.47
CA VAL A 126 -0.98 11.36 -12.64
C VAL A 126 -1.82 11.09 -11.40
N VAL A 127 -2.25 9.85 -11.24
CA VAL A 127 -3.05 9.40 -10.10
C VAL A 127 -2.16 8.68 -9.10
N PHE A 128 -2.20 9.07 -7.83
CA PHE A 128 -1.47 8.39 -6.77
C PHE A 128 -2.40 7.60 -5.86
N ILE A 129 -2.04 6.33 -5.61
CA ILE A 129 -2.73 5.42 -4.69
C ILE A 129 -1.82 5.09 -3.51
N HIS A 130 -2.29 5.40 -2.30
CA HIS A 130 -1.49 5.25 -1.09
C HIS A 130 -1.32 3.79 -0.66
N GLY A 131 -0.19 3.50 -0.01
CA GLY A 131 0.05 2.23 0.67
C GLY A 131 -0.55 2.19 2.08
N GLY A 132 -0.14 1.18 2.85
CA GLY A 132 -0.54 0.99 4.23
C GLY A 132 -1.20 -0.38 4.50
N GLY A 133 -0.84 -1.41 3.73
CA GLY A 133 -1.35 -2.78 3.89
C GLY A 133 -2.87 -2.85 3.75
N TRP A 134 -3.49 -2.03 2.92
CA TRP A 134 -4.95 -1.88 2.73
C TRP A 134 -5.75 -1.62 4.00
N ARG A 135 -5.10 -1.49 5.16
CA ARG A 135 -5.74 -1.28 6.48
C ARG A 135 -5.41 0.06 7.13
N ASN A 136 -4.47 0.81 6.55
CA ASN A 136 -4.06 2.14 7.02
C ASN A 136 -3.80 3.06 5.84
N GLY A 137 -3.61 4.35 6.14
CA GLY A 137 -3.27 5.36 5.14
C GLY A 137 -4.45 6.19 4.73
N ASN A 138 -4.16 7.18 3.92
CA ASN A 138 -5.11 8.15 3.41
C ASN A 138 -4.57 8.82 2.14
N LYS A 139 -5.45 9.46 1.37
CA LYS A 139 -5.12 10.13 0.12
C LYS A 139 -4.18 11.33 0.29
N GLU A 140 -4.22 12.01 1.43
CA GLU A 140 -3.41 13.20 1.71
C GLU A 140 -1.91 12.93 1.60
N ARG A 141 -1.46 11.68 1.86
CA ARG A 141 -0.06 11.25 1.69
C ARG A 141 0.45 11.33 0.25
N GLY A 142 -0.45 11.38 -0.73
CA GLY A 142 -0.10 11.52 -2.13
C GLY A 142 0.19 12.94 -2.56
N ARG A 143 -0.25 13.95 -1.80
CA ARG A 143 -0.12 15.36 -2.18
C ARG A 143 1.34 15.77 -2.36
N ASP A 144 2.19 15.48 -1.38
CA ASP A 144 3.63 15.78 -1.44
C ASP A 144 4.34 15.06 -2.60
N ARG A 145 3.85 13.89 -2.98
CA ARG A 145 4.41 13.11 -4.09
C ARG A 145 4.05 13.66 -5.47
N LEU A 146 2.81 14.15 -5.61
CA LEU A 146 2.30 14.71 -6.86
C LEU A 146 2.65 16.19 -7.05
N GLU A 147 2.92 16.92 -5.97
CA GLU A 147 3.22 18.36 -6.01
C GLU A 147 4.29 18.73 -7.05
N PRO A 148 5.45 18.03 -7.16
CA PRO A 148 6.45 18.36 -8.17
C PRO A 148 5.93 18.24 -9.60
N PHE A 149 5.14 17.22 -9.90
CA PHE A 149 4.52 17.01 -11.21
C PHE A 149 3.53 18.13 -11.54
N VAL A 150 2.68 18.50 -10.59
CA VAL A 150 1.67 19.54 -10.78
C VAL A 150 2.29 20.95 -10.84
N ALA A 151 3.24 21.24 -9.94
CA ALA A 151 3.93 22.53 -9.89
C ALA A 151 4.75 22.81 -11.18
N SER A 152 5.20 21.77 -11.91
CA SER A 152 5.82 21.90 -13.22
C SER A 152 4.86 22.51 -14.26
N GLY A 153 3.55 22.49 -14.01
CA GLY A 153 2.52 22.94 -14.93
C GLY A 153 2.25 21.97 -16.09
N ASN A 154 2.81 20.78 -16.07
CA ASN A 154 2.71 19.79 -17.14
C ASN A 154 1.68 18.69 -16.88
N TYR A 155 1.23 18.56 -15.64
CA TYR A 155 0.31 17.52 -15.19
C TYR A 155 -0.76 18.06 -14.26
N ALA A 156 -1.91 17.41 -14.25
CA ALA A 156 -2.82 17.40 -13.12
C ALA A 156 -2.49 16.21 -12.21
N GLY A 157 -2.71 16.36 -10.92
CA GLY A 157 -2.51 15.30 -9.93
C GLY A 157 -3.83 14.89 -9.30
N VAL A 158 -4.02 13.59 -9.05
CA VAL A 158 -5.17 13.09 -8.30
C VAL A 158 -4.67 12.11 -7.23
N THR A 159 -5.06 12.33 -5.97
CA THR A 159 -4.83 11.35 -4.90
C THR A 159 -6.14 10.68 -4.55
N VAL A 160 -6.13 9.35 -4.45
CA VAL A 160 -7.33 8.56 -4.27
C VAL A 160 -7.37 7.93 -2.87
N GLY A 161 -8.47 8.16 -2.16
CA GLY A 161 -8.83 7.37 -0.99
C GLY A 161 -9.61 6.14 -1.41
N TYR A 162 -9.53 5.08 -0.62
CA TYR A 162 -10.27 3.84 -0.86
C TYR A 162 -10.64 3.18 0.48
N ARG A 163 -11.67 2.34 0.50
CA ARG A 163 -12.11 1.61 1.69
C ARG A 163 -10.99 0.68 2.17
N LEU A 164 -10.71 0.70 3.46
CA LEU A 164 -9.72 -0.18 4.05
C LEU A 164 -10.33 -1.55 4.37
N SER A 165 -9.47 -2.56 4.55
CA SER A 165 -9.89 -3.95 4.84
C SER A 165 -10.73 -4.09 6.11
N GLY A 166 -10.59 -3.17 7.08
CA GLY A 166 -11.45 -3.09 8.25
C GLY A 166 -12.87 -2.56 7.98
N GLU A 167 -13.10 -1.94 6.82
CA GLU A 167 -14.41 -1.47 6.38
C GLU A 167 -15.04 -2.42 5.36
N SER A 168 -14.22 -2.97 4.46
CA SER A 168 -14.68 -3.87 3.40
C SER A 168 -13.53 -4.71 2.88
N GLN A 169 -13.78 -5.99 2.63
CA GLN A 169 -12.82 -6.92 2.06
C GLN A 169 -12.68 -6.73 0.55
N TRP A 170 -11.67 -7.39 -0.03
CA TRP A 170 -11.50 -7.50 -1.47
C TRP A 170 -12.77 -8.03 -2.15
N PRO A 171 -13.21 -7.46 -3.30
CA PRO A 171 -12.51 -6.50 -4.18
C PRO A 171 -12.89 -5.02 -3.97
N ALA A 172 -13.38 -4.63 -2.81
CA ALA A 172 -13.85 -3.26 -2.56
C ALA A 172 -12.80 -2.19 -2.89
N GLN A 173 -11.52 -2.46 -2.65
CA GLN A 173 -10.42 -1.51 -2.85
C GLN A 173 -10.20 -1.22 -4.34
N ILE A 174 -10.24 -2.25 -5.18
CA ILE A 174 -10.09 -2.05 -6.63
C ILE A 174 -11.33 -1.41 -7.25
N HIS A 175 -12.53 -1.74 -6.76
CA HIS A 175 -13.76 -1.08 -7.20
C HIS A 175 -13.72 0.43 -6.91
N ASP A 176 -13.20 0.84 -5.75
CA ASP A 176 -13.02 2.23 -5.36
C ASP A 176 -12.03 2.94 -6.29
N CYS A 177 -10.86 2.33 -6.55
CA CYS A 177 -9.86 2.87 -7.45
C CYS A 177 -10.41 3.04 -8.88
N LYS A 178 -11.10 2.02 -9.41
CA LYS A 178 -11.69 2.08 -10.74
C LYS A 178 -12.81 3.13 -10.84
N ALA A 179 -13.63 3.28 -9.80
CA ALA A 179 -14.63 4.34 -9.74
C ALA A 179 -13.98 5.74 -9.77
N ALA A 180 -12.84 5.92 -9.08
CA ALA A 180 -12.09 7.18 -9.14
C ALA A 180 -11.55 7.47 -10.56
N ILE A 181 -11.02 6.47 -11.28
CA ILE A 181 -10.57 6.62 -12.67
C ILE A 181 -11.75 7.00 -13.58
N ARG A 182 -12.91 6.36 -13.41
CA ARG A 182 -14.14 6.70 -14.17
C ARG A 182 -14.60 8.13 -13.87
N TRP A 183 -14.52 8.56 -12.61
CA TRP A 183 -14.84 9.93 -12.24
C TRP A 183 -13.93 10.95 -12.93
N ILE A 184 -12.60 10.70 -13.00
CA ILE A 184 -11.65 11.57 -13.69
C ILE A 184 -12.06 11.73 -15.15
N ARG A 185 -12.40 10.65 -15.85
CA ARG A 185 -12.85 10.70 -17.26
C ARG A 185 -14.15 11.47 -17.44
N ALA A 186 -15.13 11.22 -16.59
CA ALA A 186 -16.43 11.88 -16.65
C ALA A 186 -16.33 13.41 -16.42
N ASN A 187 -15.32 13.85 -15.66
CA ASN A 187 -15.14 15.26 -15.31
C ASN A 187 -13.95 15.91 -16.05
N ALA A 188 -13.38 15.24 -17.04
CA ALA A 188 -12.18 15.68 -17.73
C ALA A 188 -12.36 17.06 -18.41
N GLU A 189 -13.44 17.27 -19.14
CA GLU A 189 -13.74 18.56 -19.76
C GLU A 189 -13.86 19.69 -18.75
N ARG A 190 -14.59 19.46 -17.66
CA ARG A 190 -14.80 20.45 -16.58
C ARG A 190 -13.51 20.96 -15.97
N HIS A 191 -12.51 20.10 -15.84
CA HIS A 191 -11.24 20.40 -15.17
C HIS A 191 -10.06 20.55 -16.13
N ASN A 192 -10.32 20.60 -17.45
CA ASN A 192 -9.31 20.67 -18.50
C ASN A 192 -8.25 19.55 -18.40
N LEU A 193 -8.74 18.30 -18.18
CA LEU A 193 -7.93 17.09 -18.11
C LEU A 193 -7.99 16.32 -19.42
N ASN A 194 -6.93 15.59 -19.73
CA ASN A 194 -6.92 14.67 -20.87
C ASN A 194 -7.37 13.28 -20.41
N ALA A 195 -8.59 12.89 -20.77
CA ALA A 195 -9.22 11.63 -20.39
C ALA A 195 -8.48 10.37 -20.89
N ASP A 196 -7.69 10.49 -21.96
CA ASP A 196 -6.93 9.38 -22.56
C ASP A 196 -5.50 9.25 -22.01
N ARG A 197 -5.06 10.21 -21.20
CA ARG A 197 -3.70 10.31 -20.67
C ARG A 197 -3.71 10.27 -19.14
N ILE A 198 -4.21 9.15 -18.59
CA ILE A 198 -4.26 8.88 -17.14
C ILE A 198 -3.22 7.82 -16.81
N GLY A 199 -2.14 8.22 -16.13
CA GLY A 199 -1.15 7.31 -15.57
C GLY A 199 -1.38 7.11 -14.08
N VAL A 200 -1.06 5.93 -13.56
CA VAL A 200 -1.23 5.61 -12.15
C VAL A 200 0.11 5.28 -11.48
N TRP A 201 0.25 5.70 -10.25
CA TRP A 201 1.42 5.44 -9.40
C TRP A 201 0.97 5.03 -8.01
N GLY A 202 1.56 3.95 -7.49
CA GLY A 202 1.27 3.47 -6.16
C GLY A 202 2.48 2.93 -5.43
N THR A 203 2.39 2.81 -4.11
CA THR A 203 3.46 2.28 -3.27
C THR A 203 2.92 1.20 -2.34
N SER A 204 3.65 0.06 -2.18
CA SER A 204 3.22 -1.02 -1.27
C SER A 204 1.83 -1.53 -1.64
N ALA A 205 0.88 -1.58 -0.71
CA ALA A 205 -0.53 -1.88 -1.02
C ALA A 205 -1.12 -1.02 -2.15
N GLY A 206 -0.67 0.24 -2.30
CA GLY A 206 -1.04 1.09 -3.43
C GLY A 206 -0.37 0.64 -4.74
N GLY A 207 0.86 0.09 -4.67
CA GLY A 207 1.54 -0.56 -5.81
C GLY A 207 0.74 -1.74 -6.33
N HIS A 208 0.28 -2.62 -5.44
CA HIS A 208 -0.65 -3.68 -5.78
C HIS A 208 -1.93 -3.16 -6.48
N LEU A 209 -2.56 -2.11 -5.93
CA LEU A 209 -3.79 -1.56 -6.50
C LEU A 209 -3.59 -0.94 -7.88
N VAL A 210 -2.44 -0.29 -8.13
CA VAL A 210 -2.15 0.22 -9.49
C VAL A 210 -1.78 -0.91 -10.45
N ALA A 211 -1.13 -1.97 -9.99
CA ALA A 211 -0.91 -3.17 -10.79
C ALA A 211 -2.26 -3.82 -11.19
N MET A 212 -3.19 -3.95 -10.23
CA MET A 212 -4.56 -4.41 -10.51
C MET A 212 -5.31 -3.50 -11.47
N LEU A 213 -5.15 -2.16 -11.38
CA LEU A 213 -5.74 -1.22 -12.36
C LEU A 213 -5.20 -1.47 -13.77
N GLY A 214 -3.91 -1.78 -13.89
CA GLY A 214 -3.27 -2.05 -15.17
C GLY A 214 -3.72 -3.36 -15.80
N THR A 215 -3.76 -4.44 -15.02
CA THR A 215 -3.96 -5.81 -15.53
C THR A 215 -5.43 -6.23 -15.62
N SER A 216 -6.34 -5.60 -14.88
CA SER A 216 -7.75 -5.97 -14.87
C SER A 216 -8.66 -5.02 -15.68
N GLY A 217 -8.14 -4.44 -16.76
CA GLY A 217 -8.80 -3.37 -17.53
C GLY A 217 -10.21 -3.69 -18.02
N ASP A 218 -10.49 -4.93 -18.42
CA ASP A 218 -11.78 -5.37 -18.95
C ASP A 218 -12.37 -6.54 -18.16
N VAL A 219 -11.94 -6.72 -16.92
CA VAL A 219 -12.46 -7.77 -16.04
C VAL A 219 -13.68 -7.25 -15.28
N GLU A 220 -14.88 -7.66 -15.71
CA GLU A 220 -16.18 -7.19 -15.20
C GLU A 220 -16.28 -7.30 -13.67
N SER A 221 -15.83 -8.42 -13.09
CA SER A 221 -15.86 -8.64 -11.64
C SER A 221 -14.94 -7.66 -10.85
N MET A 222 -13.92 -7.12 -11.53
CA MET A 222 -13.00 -6.11 -10.95
C MET A 222 -13.45 -4.68 -11.24
N ASP A 223 -14.29 -4.44 -12.23
CA ASP A 223 -14.80 -3.09 -12.54
C ASP A 223 -15.80 -2.58 -11.52
N GLY A 224 -16.67 -3.43 -11.03
CA GLY A 224 -17.72 -3.07 -10.10
C GLY A 224 -18.69 -2.03 -10.67
N SER A 225 -19.75 -1.75 -9.92
CA SER A 225 -20.81 -0.82 -10.32
C SER A 225 -20.86 0.45 -9.47
N LEU A 226 -19.75 0.82 -8.83
CA LEU A 226 -19.70 1.93 -7.89
C LEU A 226 -19.72 3.29 -8.59
N GLY A 227 -20.57 4.21 -8.10
CA GLY A 227 -20.71 5.59 -8.60
C GLY A 227 -21.56 5.70 -9.88
N ALA A 228 -21.87 6.94 -10.26
CA ALA A 228 -22.72 7.25 -11.41
C ALA A 228 -22.01 7.16 -12.78
N ASN A 229 -20.69 6.88 -12.79
CA ASN A 229 -19.86 7.00 -14.00
C ASN A 229 -19.49 5.66 -14.62
N THR A 230 -20.31 4.62 -14.44
CA THR A 230 -20.02 3.24 -14.87
C THR A 230 -19.91 3.08 -16.40
N GLN A 231 -20.45 4.01 -17.18
CA GLN A 231 -20.34 4.03 -18.64
C GLN A 231 -18.94 4.44 -19.16
N TYR A 232 -18.08 4.97 -18.30
CA TYR A 232 -16.70 5.33 -18.64
C TYR A 232 -15.75 4.17 -18.37
N SER A 233 -14.71 4.04 -19.18
CA SER A 233 -13.65 3.04 -18.97
C SER A 233 -12.83 3.32 -17.70
N SER A 234 -12.42 2.27 -16.99
CA SER A 234 -11.47 2.32 -15.88
C SER A 234 -10.01 2.08 -16.31
N ARG A 235 -9.74 1.80 -17.59
CA ARG A 235 -8.38 1.54 -18.11
C ARG A 235 -7.46 2.75 -17.90
N VAL A 236 -6.18 2.49 -17.77
CA VAL A 236 -5.13 3.51 -17.56
C VAL A 236 -4.09 3.45 -18.68
N ALA A 237 -3.39 4.54 -18.93
CA ALA A 237 -2.41 4.65 -20.02
C ALA A 237 -1.04 4.06 -19.66
N CYS A 238 -0.66 4.07 -18.37
CA CYS A 238 0.59 3.48 -17.87
C CYS A 238 0.51 3.30 -16.34
N VAL A 239 1.35 2.40 -15.83
CA VAL A 239 1.39 2.00 -14.42
C VAL A 239 2.80 2.15 -13.87
N ALA A 240 2.95 2.82 -12.73
CA ALA A 240 4.19 2.83 -11.94
C ALA A 240 3.93 2.14 -10.59
N ASP A 241 4.38 0.89 -10.49
CA ASP A 241 4.30 0.07 -9.28
C ASP A 241 5.59 0.17 -8.48
N PHE A 242 5.51 0.72 -7.29
CA PHE A 242 6.62 0.79 -6.34
C PHE A 242 6.41 -0.24 -5.24
N TYR A 243 7.21 -1.32 -5.28
CA TYR A 243 7.24 -2.40 -4.29
C TYR A 243 5.85 -2.91 -3.87
N GLY A 244 4.96 -3.10 -4.84
CA GLY A 244 3.66 -3.71 -4.63
C GLY A 244 3.76 -5.21 -4.43
N PRO A 245 2.99 -5.81 -3.50
CA PRO A 245 2.85 -7.25 -3.46
C PRO A 245 2.05 -7.76 -4.66
N THR A 246 2.36 -8.96 -5.10
CA THR A 246 1.78 -9.61 -6.29
C THR A 246 1.11 -10.91 -5.90
N ASN A 247 1.88 -11.95 -5.58
CA ASN A 247 1.35 -13.24 -5.14
C ASN A 247 1.51 -13.43 -3.63
N PHE A 248 0.43 -13.24 -2.89
CA PHE A 248 0.46 -13.31 -1.43
C PHE A 248 0.92 -14.66 -0.87
N LEU A 249 0.66 -15.78 -1.61
CA LEU A 249 1.02 -17.12 -1.16
C LEU A 249 2.54 -17.36 -1.06
N THR A 250 3.35 -16.55 -1.76
CA THR A 250 4.81 -16.73 -1.81
C THR A 250 5.57 -15.72 -0.93
N MET A 251 4.89 -14.75 -0.32
CA MET A 251 5.55 -13.65 0.38
C MET A 251 6.42 -14.10 1.55
N ASN A 252 5.95 -15.04 2.38
CA ASN A 252 6.76 -15.58 3.47
C ASN A 252 7.95 -16.41 2.97
N ALA A 253 7.74 -17.23 1.95
CA ALA A 253 8.78 -18.11 1.43
C ALA A 253 9.96 -17.35 0.80
N THR A 254 9.70 -16.14 0.30
CA THR A 254 10.70 -15.30 -0.39
C THR A 254 11.13 -14.08 0.44
N ALA A 255 10.68 -14.00 1.70
CA ALA A 255 11.01 -12.90 2.59
C ALA A 255 12.51 -12.86 2.92
N VAL A 256 13.07 -11.65 3.00
CA VAL A 256 14.46 -11.45 3.44
C VAL A 256 14.60 -11.81 4.92
N GLU A 257 15.83 -12.19 5.36
CA GLU A 257 16.09 -12.62 6.74
C GLU A 257 15.63 -11.60 7.80
N VAL A 258 15.69 -10.31 7.48
CA VAL A 258 15.31 -9.21 8.38
C VAL A 258 13.80 -8.90 8.35
N ALA A 259 13.00 -9.62 7.57
CA ALA A 259 11.56 -9.46 7.53
C ALA A 259 10.94 -9.74 8.92
N ARG A 260 9.94 -8.94 9.28
CA ARG A 260 9.26 -9.02 10.57
C ARG A 260 7.78 -9.34 10.47
N LEU A 261 7.24 -9.26 9.27
CA LEU A 261 5.83 -9.51 9.00
C LEU A 261 5.66 -10.99 8.64
N ASP A 262 4.79 -11.66 9.33
CA ASP A 262 4.31 -12.98 8.96
C ASP A 262 3.07 -12.82 8.07
N HIS A 263 3.24 -12.99 6.77
CA HIS A 263 2.17 -12.85 5.79
C HIS A 263 1.15 -13.99 5.86
N ASP A 264 1.54 -15.16 6.37
CA ASP A 264 0.64 -16.31 6.53
C ASP A 264 -0.23 -16.21 7.79
N ALA A 265 0.08 -15.26 8.68
CA ALA A 265 -0.72 -15.04 9.89
C ALA A 265 -2.19 -14.70 9.54
N HIS A 266 -3.13 -15.21 10.34
CA HIS A 266 -4.57 -14.97 10.15
C HIS A 266 -4.98 -13.50 10.23
N ASP A 267 -4.16 -12.65 10.88
CA ASP A 267 -4.34 -11.21 11.03
C ASP A 267 -3.32 -10.39 10.20
N SER A 268 -2.64 -11.04 9.27
CA SER A 268 -1.80 -10.35 8.28
C SER A 268 -2.62 -9.36 7.44
N PRO A 269 -1.99 -8.33 6.88
CA PRO A 269 -2.70 -7.41 5.99
C PRO A 269 -3.42 -8.10 4.83
N GLU A 270 -2.79 -9.12 4.27
CA GLU A 270 -3.27 -9.93 3.14
C GLU A 270 -4.47 -10.79 3.57
N SER A 271 -4.37 -11.48 4.72
CA SER A 271 -5.46 -12.29 5.27
C SER A 271 -6.69 -11.44 5.61
N LEU A 272 -6.46 -10.25 6.18
CA LEU A 272 -7.55 -9.30 6.47
C LEU A 272 -8.18 -8.74 5.19
N LEU A 273 -7.39 -8.53 4.13
CA LEU A 273 -7.88 -8.04 2.84
C LEU A 273 -8.84 -9.03 2.20
N ILE A 274 -8.44 -10.29 2.11
CA ILE A 274 -9.25 -11.33 1.44
C ILE A 274 -10.31 -11.98 2.35
N GLY A 275 -10.28 -11.67 3.66
CA GLY A 275 -11.24 -12.17 4.63
C GLY A 275 -11.02 -13.62 5.03
N GLY A 276 -9.76 -14.00 5.27
CA GLY A 276 -9.36 -15.30 5.79
C GLY A 276 -7.87 -15.56 5.59
N PRO A 277 -7.29 -16.59 6.28
CA PRO A 277 -5.88 -16.95 6.12
C PRO A 277 -5.54 -17.21 4.66
N ILE A 278 -4.47 -16.57 4.14
CA ILE A 278 -4.14 -16.65 2.70
C ILE A 278 -3.87 -18.07 2.24
N GLN A 279 -3.16 -18.88 3.03
CA GLN A 279 -2.81 -20.25 2.67
C GLN A 279 -4.04 -21.20 2.63
N GLU A 280 -5.13 -20.84 3.31
CA GLU A 280 -6.38 -21.59 3.33
C GLU A 280 -7.38 -21.10 2.26
N ASN A 281 -7.09 -19.98 1.60
CA ASN A 281 -8.00 -19.32 0.65
C ASN A 281 -7.31 -18.99 -0.68
N PRO A 282 -6.67 -19.97 -1.38
CA PRO A 282 -5.88 -19.70 -2.58
C PRO A 282 -6.71 -19.08 -3.73
N GLU A 283 -7.99 -19.42 -3.84
CA GLU A 283 -8.87 -18.83 -4.86
C GLU A 283 -9.12 -17.35 -4.62
N LYS A 284 -9.30 -16.93 -3.36
CA LYS A 284 -9.45 -15.52 -3.01
C LYS A 284 -8.13 -14.76 -3.23
N VAL A 285 -7.00 -15.41 -2.95
CA VAL A 285 -5.68 -14.82 -3.25
C VAL A 285 -5.53 -14.65 -4.76
N ALA A 286 -5.85 -15.66 -5.56
CA ALA A 286 -5.81 -15.55 -7.02
C ALA A 286 -6.67 -14.40 -7.54
N ALA A 287 -7.86 -14.19 -6.97
CA ALA A 287 -8.73 -13.06 -7.33
C ALA A 287 -8.14 -11.68 -6.94
N ALA A 288 -7.21 -11.63 -5.99
CA ALA A 288 -6.50 -10.40 -5.59
C ALA A 288 -5.10 -10.28 -6.21
N ASN A 289 -4.70 -11.21 -7.08
CA ASN A 289 -3.37 -11.27 -7.65
C ASN A 289 -3.36 -10.63 -9.05
N PRO A 290 -2.60 -9.54 -9.30
CA PRO A 290 -2.55 -8.88 -10.60
C PRO A 290 -2.08 -9.80 -11.73
N ILE A 291 -1.20 -10.78 -11.48
CA ILE A 291 -0.74 -11.70 -12.54
C ILE A 291 -1.83 -12.64 -13.03
N THR A 292 -2.92 -12.81 -12.29
CA THR A 292 -4.09 -13.59 -12.76
C THR A 292 -4.76 -12.96 -13.98
N TYR A 293 -4.59 -11.67 -14.17
CA TYR A 293 -5.33 -10.89 -15.17
C TYR A 293 -4.45 -10.31 -16.27
N VAL A 294 -3.15 -10.54 -16.24
CA VAL A 294 -2.22 -10.02 -17.27
C VAL A 294 -2.64 -10.47 -18.65
N SER A 295 -2.72 -9.51 -19.56
CA SER A 295 -3.13 -9.72 -20.96
C SER A 295 -2.29 -8.88 -21.91
N THR A 296 -2.30 -9.23 -23.20
CA THR A 296 -1.47 -8.60 -24.24
C THR A 296 -1.81 -7.13 -24.51
N ASP A 297 -2.95 -6.64 -24.07
CA ASP A 297 -3.42 -5.27 -24.25
C ASP A 297 -3.30 -4.40 -22.99
N ASP A 298 -2.57 -4.90 -21.98
CA ASP A 298 -2.26 -4.14 -20.78
C ASP A 298 -1.32 -2.96 -21.07
N PRO A 299 -1.43 -1.87 -20.30
CA PRO A 299 -0.57 -0.70 -20.47
C PRO A 299 0.87 -0.98 -20.08
N ALA A 300 1.78 -0.07 -20.43
CA ALA A 300 3.17 -0.16 -20.02
C ALA A 300 3.36 -0.05 -18.50
N PHE A 301 4.30 -0.83 -17.94
CA PHE A 301 4.63 -0.87 -16.52
C PHE A 301 6.04 -0.35 -16.24
N LEU A 302 6.17 0.46 -15.20
CA LEU A 302 7.41 0.75 -14.48
C LEU A 302 7.32 0.10 -13.09
N ILE A 303 8.21 -0.82 -12.81
CA ILE A 303 8.29 -1.51 -11.51
C ILE A 303 9.56 -1.06 -10.80
N VAL A 304 9.47 -0.63 -9.53
CA VAL A 304 10.61 -0.14 -8.76
C VAL A 304 10.63 -0.83 -7.39
N HIS A 305 11.69 -1.57 -7.07
CA HIS A 305 11.75 -2.33 -5.82
C HIS A 305 13.16 -2.40 -5.23
N GLY A 306 13.26 -2.44 -3.90
CA GLY A 306 14.50 -2.60 -3.17
C GLY A 306 14.77 -4.06 -2.82
N THR A 307 16.02 -4.54 -3.06
CA THR A 307 16.38 -5.96 -2.84
C THR A 307 16.41 -6.39 -1.37
N MET A 308 16.45 -5.43 -0.44
CA MET A 308 16.44 -5.66 1.01
C MET A 308 15.13 -5.20 1.66
N ASP A 309 14.01 -5.28 0.93
CA ASP A 309 12.71 -4.90 1.45
C ASP A 309 12.23 -5.89 2.53
N PRO A 310 12.04 -5.44 3.79
CA PRO A 310 11.64 -6.29 4.89
C PRO A 310 10.11 -6.48 5.01
N SER A 311 9.34 -5.83 4.15
CA SER A 311 7.86 -5.81 4.20
C SER A 311 7.23 -6.52 3.02
N VAL A 312 7.76 -6.33 1.82
CA VAL A 312 7.34 -6.99 0.59
C VAL A 312 8.60 -7.53 -0.07
N SER A 313 8.70 -8.84 -0.25
CA SER A 313 9.89 -9.43 -0.85
C SER A 313 10.09 -8.96 -2.29
N PHE A 314 11.34 -8.75 -2.71
CA PHE A 314 11.69 -8.34 -4.07
C PHE A 314 11.12 -9.29 -5.14
N ASN A 315 11.00 -10.58 -4.80
CA ASN A 315 10.40 -11.60 -5.65
C ASN A 315 8.97 -11.23 -6.14
N GLN A 316 8.22 -10.43 -5.39
CA GLN A 316 6.89 -10.00 -5.82
C GLN A 316 6.94 -9.15 -7.10
N SER A 317 7.97 -8.33 -7.25
CA SER A 317 8.21 -7.56 -8.49
C SER A 317 8.75 -8.43 -9.62
N GLU A 318 9.56 -9.45 -9.31
CA GLU A 318 10.03 -10.42 -10.31
C GLU A 318 8.85 -11.18 -10.92
N LEU A 319 7.93 -11.68 -10.09
CA LEU A 319 6.72 -12.38 -10.54
C LEU A 319 5.84 -11.53 -11.46
N LEU A 320 5.65 -10.25 -11.13
CA LEU A 320 4.89 -9.35 -11.98
C LEU A 320 5.63 -9.10 -13.30
N TYR A 321 6.94 -8.83 -13.24
CA TYR A 321 7.78 -8.57 -14.41
C TYR A 321 7.76 -9.76 -15.37
N GLU A 322 7.97 -10.99 -14.88
CA GLU A 322 7.95 -12.22 -15.67
C GLU A 322 6.58 -12.44 -16.34
N SER A 323 5.49 -12.26 -15.60
CA SER A 323 4.15 -12.41 -16.15
C SER A 323 3.83 -11.39 -17.25
N LEU A 324 4.29 -10.13 -17.08
CA LEU A 324 4.17 -9.10 -18.12
C LEU A 324 5.03 -9.45 -19.36
N GLU A 325 6.24 -9.99 -19.14
CA GLU A 325 7.12 -10.43 -20.23
C GLU A 325 6.52 -11.55 -21.05
N ASP A 326 6.00 -12.58 -20.40
CA ASP A 326 5.38 -13.76 -21.02
C ASP A 326 4.16 -13.36 -21.88
N ASN A 327 3.50 -12.27 -21.54
CA ASN A 327 2.37 -11.73 -22.29
C ASN A 327 2.75 -10.59 -23.25
N GLY A 328 4.03 -10.28 -23.44
CA GLY A 328 4.50 -9.26 -24.38
C GLY A 328 4.16 -7.83 -24.00
N VAL A 329 3.81 -7.58 -22.73
CA VAL A 329 3.52 -6.23 -22.22
C VAL A 329 4.81 -5.44 -22.03
N SER A 330 4.79 -4.16 -22.41
CA SER A 330 5.93 -3.25 -22.18
C SER A 330 6.16 -3.06 -20.68
N LYS A 331 7.35 -3.37 -20.20
CA LYS A 331 7.69 -3.27 -18.78
C LYS A 331 9.13 -2.83 -18.59
N THR A 332 9.42 -2.27 -17.42
CA THR A 332 10.77 -1.91 -16.97
C THR A 332 10.88 -2.17 -15.48
N LEU A 333 11.95 -2.83 -15.06
CA LEU A 333 12.27 -3.07 -13.65
C LEU A 333 13.49 -2.23 -13.22
N ILE A 334 13.28 -1.39 -12.22
CA ILE A 334 14.35 -0.66 -11.53
C ILE A 334 14.62 -1.36 -10.21
N THR A 335 15.70 -2.10 -10.16
CA THR A 335 16.19 -2.76 -8.95
C THR A 335 17.00 -1.77 -8.12
N VAL A 336 16.58 -1.51 -6.90
CA VAL A 336 17.36 -0.70 -5.95
C VAL A 336 18.14 -1.63 -5.05
N GLU A 337 19.39 -1.87 -5.41
CA GLU A 337 20.27 -2.81 -4.70
C GLU A 337 20.59 -2.30 -3.29
N GLY A 338 20.28 -3.13 -2.26
CA GLY A 338 20.38 -2.77 -0.87
C GLY A 338 19.26 -1.85 -0.38
N GLY A 339 18.29 -1.49 -1.21
CA GLY A 339 17.14 -0.68 -0.83
C GLY A 339 16.11 -1.47 -0.01
N GLY A 340 15.45 -0.80 0.94
CA GLY A 340 14.35 -1.37 1.73
C GLY A 340 12.98 -0.96 1.17
N HIS A 341 11.93 -1.06 1.98
CA HIS A 341 10.55 -0.68 1.62
C HIS A 341 10.42 0.83 1.37
N GLY A 342 10.78 1.25 0.16
CA GLY A 342 10.88 2.67 -0.22
C GLY A 342 12.00 3.45 0.49
N ARG A 343 12.91 2.78 1.18
CA ARG A 343 14.04 3.38 1.89
C ARG A 343 15.33 3.18 1.10
N GLY A 344 16.18 4.18 1.13
CA GLY A 344 17.44 4.15 0.38
C GLY A 344 17.27 4.34 -1.12
N PHE A 345 16.09 4.69 -1.59
CA PHE A 345 15.84 4.95 -3.01
C PHE A 345 16.53 6.26 -3.40
N PRO A 346 17.48 6.22 -4.34
CA PRO A 346 18.19 7.42 -4.77
C PRO A 346 17.30 8.34 -5.62
N PRO A 347 17.63 9.63 -5.77
CA PRO A 347 16.87 10.57 -6.61
C PRO A 347 16.65 10.09 -8.06
N LYS A 348 17.53 9.24 -8.56
CA LYS A 348 17.41 8.67 -9.91
C LYS A 348 16.12 7.87 -10.10
N THR A 349 15.57 7.23 -9.07
CA THR A 349 14.26 6.54 -9.15
C THR A 349 13.13 7.49 -9.49
N GLY A 350 13.17 8.72 -8.92
CA GLY A 350 12.22 9.78 -9.25
C GLY A 350 12.40 10.31 -10.67
N GLN A 351 13.64 10.43 -11.15
CA GLN A 351 13.92 10.85 -12.53
C GLN A 351 13.41 9.84 -13.56
N VAL A 352 13.56 8.54 -13.28
CA VAL A 352 13.01 7.48 -14.16
C VAL A 352 11.47 7.52 -14.16
N LEU A 353 10.85 7.72 -12.99
CA LEU A 353 9.40 7.88 -12.89
C LEU A 353 8.89 9.07 -13.71
N GLU A 354 9.57 10.21 -13.63
CA GLU A 354 9.24 11.40 -14.43
C GLU A 354 9.39 11.13 -15.93
N ALA A 355 10.51 10.55 -16.35
CA ALA A 355 10.76 10.19 -17.74
C ALA A 355 9.71 9.20 -18.28
N PHE A 356 9.29 8.22 -17.47
CA PHE A 356 8.25 7.27 -17.80
C PHE A 356 6.90 7.96 -18.06
N PHE A 357 6.47 8.86 -17.18
CA PHE A 357 5.25 9.62 -17.38
C PHE A 357 5.36 10.63 -18.52
N ASP A 358 6.49 11.28 -18.70
CA ASP A 358 6.74 12.19 -19.83
C ASP A 358 6.56 11.46 -21.17
N HIS A 359 7.09 10.25 -21.27
CA HIS A 359 6.92 9.44 -22.48
C HIS A 359 5.46 9.04 -22.72
N HIS A 360 4.87 8.33 -21.76
CA HIS A 360 3.56 7.71 -21.96
C HIS A 360 2.40 8.70 -21.93
N LEU A 361 2.52 9.79 -21.17
CA LEU A 361 1.43 10.74 -21.00
C LEU A 361 1.58 12.02 -21.82
N ARG A 362 2.83 12.40 -22.17
CA ARG A 362 3.11 13.64 -22.92
C ARG A 362 3.67 13.40 -24.32
N GLY A 363 4.08 12.17 -24.62
CA GLY A 363 4.71 11.81 -25.88
C GLY A 363 6.11 12.41 -26.05
N ILE A 364 6.83 12.64 -24.95
CA ILE A 364 8.21 13.12 -24.98
C ILE A 364 9.13 11.92 -25.19
N GLU A 365 9.99 12.01 -26.18
CA GLU A 365 11.03 11.01 -26.43
C GLU A 365 12.02 10.99 -25.25
N THR A 366 11.96 9.93 -24.46
CA THR A 366 12.87 9.66 -23.33
C THR A 366 13.28 8.21 -23.35
N THR A 367 14.44 7.90 -22.79
CA THR A 367 14.97 6.54 -22.74
C THR A 367 15.16 6.09 -21.29
N TRP A 368 14.68 4.93 -20.99
CA TRP A 368 14.97 4.18 -19.76
C TRP A 368 14.95 2.69 -20.12
N ALA A 369 15.60 1.90 -19.28
CA ALA A 369 15.66 0.45 -19.43
C ALA A 369 15.75 -0.18 -18.05
N ASP A 370 15.63 -1.49 -18.01
CA ASP A 370 15.94 -2.28 -16.82
C ASP A 370 17.32 -1.90 -16.32
N GLN A 371 17.42 -1.58 -15.05
CA GLN A 371 18.68 -1.19 -14.44
C GLN A 371 18.70 -1.48 -12.94
N THR A 372 19.91 -1.76 -12.45
CA THR A 372 20.20 -1.83 -11.03
C THR A 372 20.85 -0.52 -10.58
N ILE A 373 20.28 0.08 -9.53
CA ILE A 373 20.73 1.34 -8.94
C ILE A 373 21.10 1.05 -7.49
N GLN A 374 22.30 1.50 -7.06
CA GLN A 374 22.70 1.33 -5.66
C GLN A 374 21.88 2.21 -4.74
N ALA A 375 21.38 1.64 -3.65
CA ALA A 375 20.71 2.41 -2.62
C ALA A 375 21.65 3.45 -2.00
N VAL A 376 21.08 4.62 -1.64
CA VAL A 376 21.78 5.54 -0.74
C VAL A 376 21.74 4.97 0.68
N SER A 377 22.71 5.34 1.52
CA SER A 377 22.79 4.82 2.91
C SER A 377 21.47 5.05 3.65
N TRP A 378 20.89 3.99 4.18
CA TRP A 378 19.72 4.01 5.04
C TRP A 378 19.90 2.96 6.13
N GLU A 379 19.34 3.21 7.31
CA GLU A 379 19.37 2.26 8.41
C GLU A 379 18.00 1.65 8.61
N LEU A 380 17.94 0.33 8.74
CA LEU A 380 16.79 -0.35 9.35
C LEU A 380 16.71 0.16 10.79
N ARG A 381 15.80 1.06 11.10
CA ARG A 381 15.51 1.40 12.49
C ARG A 381 15.04 0.13 13.20
N ARG A 382 15.90 -0.38 14.06
CA ARG A 382 15.69 -1.55 14.89
C ARG A 382 14.54 -1.35 15.88
#